data_030a51ed594767a7d244b7970025229a
#
_entry.id   030a51ed594767a7d244b7970025229a
#
_cell.length_a   1.000
_cell.length_b   1.000
_cell.length_c   1.000
_cell.angle_alpha   90.00
_cell.angle_beta   90.00
_cell.angle_gamma   90.00
#
_symmetry.space_group_name_H-M   'P 1'
#
loop_
_entity.id
_entity.type
_entity.pdbx_description
1 polymer ?
#
loop_
_entity_poly.entity_id
_entity_poly.type
_entity_poly.pdbx_seq_one_letter_code
_entity_poly.pdbx_strand_id
1 'polypeptide(L)'
;MSGHHLILGQMVDYLTGESITDTHDERYRQALAKQLVEEKGYQKSDILPRRKLIVAAGDKCAQIQIDLTVVLEDVVAMIIRYGPGSLVTRHRPALAASRVVAAYQIHIVVVTNGLDADVLHGKTGSILSKGLDSIPHRQNLLDRCRTHTNEPISPKRIEAEQRILYAYDVDDSCPCDDTICKV
;
A
#
# COMPACT_ATOMS: atom_id res chain seq x y z
N MET A 1 28.54 -4.89 3.28
CA MET A 1 27.98 -3.97 2.27
C MET A 1 26.88 -3.19 2.97
N SER A 2 27.05 -1.89 3.10
CA SER A 2 26.06 -1.04 3.77
C SER A 2 24.81 -0.99 2.91
N GLY A 3 23.66 -1.38 3.49
CA GLY A 3 22.36 -1.24 2.83
C GLY A 3 22.13 0.20 2.39
N HIS A 4 21.42 0.39 1.28
CA HIS A 4 21.07 1.71 0.75
C HIS A 4 20.14 2.51 1.68
N HIS A 5 19.63 1.89 2.75
CA HIS A 5 18.78 2.53 3.76
C HIS A 5 19.62 2.91 4.97
N LEU A 6 19.79 4.21 5.18
CA LEU A 6 20.45 4.72 6.38
C LEU A 6 19.56 4.41 7.60
N ILE A 7 20.06 3.53 8.48
CA ILE A 7 19.42 3.25 9.77
C ILE A 7 19.81 4.37 10.74
N LEU A 8 18.79 5.07 11.27
CA LEU A 8 18.96 6.21 12.16
C LEU A 8 18.79 5.82 13.64
N GLY A 9 18.32 4.59 13.91
CA GLY A 9 18.07 4.07 15.24
C GLY A 9 16.77 3.29 15.34
N GLN A 10 16.05 3.49 16.45
CA GLN A 10 14.73 2.93 16.69
C GLN A 10 13.71 4.06 16.88
N MET A 11 12.49 3.82 16.44
CA MET A 11 11.35 4.73 16.65
C MET A 11 10.12 3.92 17.06
N VAL A 12 9.10 4.62 17.59
CA VAL A 12 7.82 3.99 17.94
C VAL A 12 6.85 4.15 16.79
N ASP A 13 6.27 3.03 16.34
CA ASP A 13 5.20 3.04 15.33
C ASP A 13 3.97 3.78 15.85
N TYR A 14 3.52 4.78 15.13
CA TYR A 14 2.40 5.63 15.51
C TYR A 14 1.07 4.87 15.63
N LEU A 15 0.87 3.85 14.79
CA LEU A 15 -0.37 3.08 14.76
C LEU A 15 -0.38 1.96 15.82
N THR A 16 0.72 1.20 15.93
CA THR A 16 0.79 0.00 16.77
C THR A 16 1.42 0.22 18.13
N GLY A 17 2.25 1.26 18.28
CA GLY A 17 3.04 1.48 19.48
C GLY A 17 4.27 0.58 19.61
N GLU A 18 4.56 -0.25 18.63
CA GLU A 18 5.73 -1.13 18.61
C GLU A 18 7.02 -0.36 18.30
N SER A 19 8.15 -0.89 18.79
CA SER A 19 9.47 -0.38 18.39
C SER A 19 9.83 -0.91 17.00
N ILE A 20 10.16 -0.01 16.09
CA ILE A 20 10.52 -0.30 14.71
C ILE A 20 11.82 0.40 14.33
N THR A 21 12.50 -0.08 13.27
CA THR A 21 13.72 0.54 12.77
C THR A 21 13.43 1.92 12.18
N ASP A 22 14.18 2.92 12.62
CA ASP A 22 14.09 4.29 12.12
C ASP A 22 14.90 4.41 10.82
N THR A 23 14.20 4.61 9.71
CA THR A 23 14.77 4.92 8.40
C THR A 23 14.08 6.14 7.81
N HIS A 24 14.67 6.76 6.79
CA HIS A 24 14.00 7.87 6.10
C HIS A 24 12.64 7.45 5.52
N ASP A 25 12.56 6.28 4.91
CA ASP A 25 11.32 5.76 4.34
C ASP A 25 10.26 5.51 5.42
N GLU A 26 10.67 4.97 6.58
CA GLU A 26 9.74 4.72 7.67
C GLU A 26 9.22 6.04 8.27
N ARG A 27 10.05 7.07 8.36
CA ARG A 27 9.59 8.40 8.80
C ARG A 27 8.49 8.98 7.91
N TYR A 28 8.58 8.78 6.59
CA TYR A 28 7.50 9.18 5.67
C TYR A 28 6.23 8.36 5.88
N ARG A 29 6.34 7.03 6.10
CA ARG A 29 5.19 6.17 6.41
C ARG A 29 4.51 6.60 7.71
N GLN A 30 5.30 6.91 8.74
CA GLN A 30 4.79 7.37 10.02
C GLN A 30 4.13 8.76 9.92
N ALA A 31 4.70 9.69 9.18
CA ALA A 31 4.10 11.01 8.92
C ALA A 31 2.76 10.85 8.18
N LEU A 32 2.69 9.99 7.20
CA LEU A 32 1.46 9.69 6.46
C LEU A 32 0.40 9.04 7.37
N ALA A 33 0.78 8.06 8.18
CA ALA A 33 -0.13 7.44 9.14
C ALA A 33 -0.70 8.47 10.14
N LYS A 34 0.14 9.39 10.62
CA LYS A 34 -0.28 10.49 11.48
C LYS A 34 -1.25 11.43 10.78
N GLN A 35 -0.96 11.83 9.54
CA GLN A 35 -1.85 12.67 8.73
C GLN A 35 -3.23 12.01 8.52
N LEU A 36 -3.27 10.71 8.22
CA LEU A 36 -4.53 9.98 8.08
C LEU A 36 -5.37 10.04 9.36
N VAL A 37 -4.77 9.87 10.52
CA VAL A 37 -5.50 9.88 11.79
C VAL A 37 -5.88 11.29 12.20
N GLU A 38 -4.93 12.23 12.21
CA GLU A 38 -5.12 13.55 12.80
C GLU A 38 -5.87 14.52 11.88
N GLU A 39 -5.68 14.39 10.56
CA GLU A 39 -6.24 15.34 9.59
C GLU A 39 -7.37 14.73 8.75
N LYS A 40 -7.31 13.42 8.43
CA LYS A 40 -8.29 12.76 7.57
C LYS A 40 -9.39 12.02 8.33
N GLY A 41 -9.30 11.98 9.68
CA GLY A 41 -10.32 11.44 10.57
C GLY A 41 -10.38 9.92 10.67
N TYR A 42 -9.36 9.20 10.20
CA TYR A 42 -9.27 7.75 10.39
C TYR A 42 -8.98 7.41 11.86
N GLN A 43 -9.54 6.31 12.33
CA GLN A 43 -9.12 5.71 13.60
C GLN A 43 -7.85 4.88 13.37
N LYS A 44 -7.00 4.74 14.38
CA LYS A 44 -5.82 3.87 14.29
C LYS A 44 -6.21 2.43 13.94
N SER A 45 -7.34 1.97 14.45
CA SER A 45 -7.92 0.65 14.15
C SER A 45 -8.39 0.46 12.71
N ASP A 46 -8.66 1.55 11.98
CA ASP A 46 -9.02 1.48 10.56
C ASP A 46 -7.80 1.18 9.66
N ILE A 47 -6.57 1.32 10.18
CA ILE A 47 -5.35 1.29 9.39
C ILE A 47 -4.46 0.11 9.83
N LEU A 48 -4.23 -0.81 8.92
CA LEU A 48 -3.32 -1.94 9.11
C LEU A 48 -1.98 -1.63 8.43
N PRO A 49 -0.90 -1.35 9.19
CA PRO A 49 0.42 -1.14 8.62
C PRO A 49 1.06 -2.46 8.21
N ARG A 50 1.96 -2.42 7.23
CA ARG A 50 2.84 -3.51 6.82
C ARG A 50 2.10 -4.84 6.58
N ARG A 51 0.93 -4.76 5.94
CA ARG A 51 0.13 -5.96 5.64
C ARG A 51 0.89 -6.87 4.70
N LYS A 52 1.16 -8.09 5.16
CA LYS A 52 1.86 -9.11 4.37
C LYS A 52 0.96 -9.69 3.29
N LEU A 53 1.53 -9.92 2.12
CA LEU A 53 0.87 -10.48 0.96
C LEU A 53 1.78 -11.53 0.31
N ILE A 54 1.27 -12.74 0.12
CA ILE A 54 1.97 -13.78 -0.62
C ILE A 54 1.69 -13.59 -2.10
N VAL A 55 2.74 -13.56 -2.91
CA VAL A 55 2.67 -13.46 -4.37
C VAL A 55 3.40 -14.62 -5.01
N ALA A 56 2.85 -15.12 -6.11
CA ALA A 56 3.39 -16.25 -6.84
C ALA A 56 3.60 -15.91 -8.34
N ALA A 57 4.67 -16.48 -8.92
CA ALA A 57 4.95 -16.39 -10.35
C ALA A 57 5.50 -17.74 -10.83
N GLY A 58 4.62 -18.60 -11.34
CA GLY A 58 4.94 -19.98 -11.68
C GLY A 58 5.23 -20.79 -10.41
N ASP A 59 6.44 -21.34 -10.32
CA ASP A 59 6.95 -22.13 -9.20
C ASP A 59 7.61 -21.29 -8.10
N LYS A 60 7.68 -19.97 -8.29
CA LYS A 60 8.30 -19.03 -7.33
C LYS A 60 7.24 -18.38 -6.46
N CYS A 61 7.53 -18.25 -5.17
CA CYS A 61 6.73 -17.54 -4.19
C CYS A 61 7.57 -16.51 -3.44
N ALA A 62 6.93 -15.41 -3.06
CA ALA A 62 7.54 -14.41 -2.19
C ALA A 62 6.48 -13.75 -1.29
N GLN A 63 6.92 -13.24 -0.16
CA GLN A 63 6.12 -12.39 0.70
C GLN A 63 6.55 -10.93 0.48
N ILE A 64 5.59 -10.07 0.14
CA ILE A 64 5.77 -8.62 0.05
C ILE A 64 4.93 -7.93 1.11
N GLN A 65 5.10 -6.61 1.27
CA GLN A 65 4.29 -5.81 2.20
C GLN A 65 3.54 -4.71 1.47
N ILE A 66 2.32 -4.41 1.94
CA ILE A 66 1.59 -3.20 1.62
C ILE A 66 1.81 -2.23 2.77
N ASP A 67 2.22 -1.01 2.47
CA ASP A 67 2.60 -0.03 3.50
C ASP A 67 1.45 0.27 4.46
N LEU A 68 0.29 0.69 3.94
CA LEU A 68 -0.92 0.90 4.73
C LEU A 68 -2.14 0.30 4.01
N THR A 69 -2.96 -0.42 4.75
CA THR A 69 -4.25 -0.95 4.28
C THR A 69 -5.36 -0.36 5.13
N VAL A 70 -6.30 0.34 4.53
CA VAL A 70 -7.45 0.92 5.22
C VAL A 70 -8.62 -0.03 5.12
N VAL A 71 -9.16 -0.40 6.29
CA VAL A 71 -10.32 -1.28 6.44
C VAL A 71 -11.45 -0.50 7.11
N LEU A 72 -12.60 -0.40 6.47
CA LEU A 72 -13.78 0.26 7.00
C LEU A 72 -14.96 -0.72 6.94
N GLU A 73 -15.69 -0.88 8.06
CA GLU A 73 -16.82 -1.83 8.15
C GLU A 73 -16.45 -3.22 7.60
N ASP A 74 -15.28 -3.75 8.01
CA ASP A 74 -14.71 -5.04 7.61
C ASP A 74 -14.36 -5.17 6.10
N VAL A 75 -14.42 -4.07 5.35
CA VAL A 75 -14.07 -4.01 3.93
C VAL A 75 -12.72 -3.32 3.74
N VAL A 76 -11.83 -3.91 2.96
CA VAL A 76 -10.62 -3.24 2.48
C VAL A 76 -11.05 -2.15 1.49
N ALA A 77 -11.03 -0.90 1.94
CA ALA A 77 -11.52 0.24 1.20
C ALA A 77 -10.46 0.93 0.35
N MET A 78 -9.23 0.97 0.87
CA MET A 78 -8.10 1.65 0.24
C MET A 78 -6.79 0.95 0.60
N ILE A 79 -5.84 0.94 -0.32
CA ILE A 79 -4.43 0.68 0.00
C ILE A 79 -3.59 1.89 -0.33
N ILE A 80 -2.51 2.06 0.40
CA ILE A 80 -1.49 3.07 0.15
C ILE A 80 -0.15 2.37 -0.02
N ARG A 81 0.54 2.68 -1.12
CA ARG A 81 1.89 2.20 -1.40
C ARG A 81 2.84 3.39 -1.38
N TYR A 82 3.85 3.30 -0.53
CA TYR A 82 4.95 4.25 -0.49
C TYR A 82 6.12 3.75 -1.36
N GLY A 83 6.83 4.67 -1.99
CA GLY A 83 8.09 4.38 -2.61
C GLY A 83 8.77 5.64 -3.12
N PRO A 84 10.09 5.79 -2.89
CA PRO A 84 10.82 6.98 -3.32
C PRO A 84 10.81 7.14 -4.83
N GLY A 85 10.93 8.39 -5.30
CA GLY A 85 11.05 8.74 -6.72
C GLY A 85 9.72 8.95 -7.43
N SER A 86 9.61 8.46 -8.67
CA SER A 86 8.47 8.74 -9.55
C SER A 86 7.22 7.96 -9.15
N LEU A 87 6.10 8.66 -8.99
CA LEU A 87 4.81 8.04 -8.67
C LEU A 87 4.29 7.18 -9.84
N VAL A 88 4.48 7.64 -11.07
CA VAL A 88 3.91 7.00 -12.28
C VAL A 88 4.41 5.56 -12.44
N THR A 89 5.68 5.30 -12.19
CA THR A 89 6.27 3.96 -12.29
C THR A 89 5.68 2.97 -11.27
N ARG A 90 5.07 3.49 -10.20
CA ARG A 90 4.49 2.72 -9.12
C ARG A 90 2.99 2.48 -9.26
N HIS A 91 2.31 3.12 -10.20
CA HIS A 91 0.88 2.91 -10.42
C HIS A 91 0.57 1.45 -10.73
N ARG A 92 1.34 0.84 -11.65
CA ARG A 92 1.04 -0.54 -12.08
C ARG A 92 1.17 -1.58 -10.97
N PRO A 93 2.27 -1.63 -10.19
CA PRO A 93 2.38 -2.55 -9.06
C PRO A 93 1.38 -2.24 -7.93
N ALA A 94 1.06 -0.97 -7.65
CA ALA A 94 0.06 -0.62 -6.65
C ALA A 94 -1.35 -1.11 -7.05
N LEU A 95 -1.73 -0.96 -8.32
CA LEU A 95 -2.98 -1.52 -8.84
C LEU A 95 -2.98 -3.05 -8.80
N ALA A 96 -1.84 -3.70 -9.06
CA ALA A 96 -1.73 -5.14 -8.92
C ALA A 96 -1.94 -5.57 -7.46
N ALA A 97 -1.29 -4.91 -6.50
CA ALA A 97 -1.47 -5.17 -5.08
C ALA A 97 -2.94 -5.03 -4.65
N SER A 98 -3.64 -4.01 -5.16
CA SER A 98 -5.05 -3.77 -4.85
C SER A 98 -5.99 -4.89 -5.30
N ARG A 99 -5.58 -5.67 -6.30
CA ARG A 99 -6.36 -6.77 -6.86
C ARG A 99 -6.01 -8.15 -6.26
N VAL A 100 -4.98 -8.19 -5.44
CA VAL A 100 -4.53 -9.41 -4.75
C VAL A 100 -4.85 -9.36 -3.26
N VAL A 101 -4.92 -8.17 -2.66
CA VAL A 101 -5.12 -7.98 -1.22
C VAL A 101 -6.51 -8.39 -0.72
N ALA A 102 -7.50 -8.40 -1.60
CA ALA A 102 -8.88 -8.80 -1.31
C ALA A 102 -9.44 -9.63 -2.47
N ALA A 103 -10.49 -10.43 -2.20
CA ALA A 103 -11.17 -11.23 -3.23
C ALA A 103 -12.04 -10.39 -4.19
N TYR A 104 -12.09 -9.09 -3.99
CA TYR A 104 -12.88 -8.14 -4.76
C TYR A 104 -12.04 -6.92 -5.16
N GLN A 105 -12.54 -6.17 -6.14
CA GLN A 105 -11.92 -4.94 -6.61
C GLN A 105 -12.10 -3.82 -5.59
N ILE A 106 -11.03 -3.43 -4.93
CA ILE A 106 -11.06 -2.26 -4.03
C ILE A 106 -11.16 -0.96 -4.83
N HIS A 107 -11.75 0.06 -4.20
CA HIS A 107 -12.13 1.28 -4.90
C HIS A 107 -10.97 2.25 -5.11
N ILE A 108 -10.17 2.48 -4.07
CA ILE A 108 -9.13 3.50 -4.05
C ILE A 108 -7.75 2.88 -3.85
N VAL A 109 -6.80 3.33 -4.67
CA VAL A 109 -5.38 3.01 -4.54
C VAL A 109 -4.60 4.32 -4.48
N VAL A 110 -3.77 4.47 -3.47
CA VAL A 110 -2.90 5.64 -3.33
C VAL A 110 -1.46 5.22 -3.53
N VAL A 111 -0.75 6.00 -4.32
CA VAL A 111 0.70 5.90 -4.49
C VAL A 111 1.32 7.20 -4.00
N THR A 112 2.32 7.12 -3.14
CA THR A 112 2.99 8.30 -2.59
C THR A 112 4.49 8.10 -2.49
N ASN A 113 5.24 9.20 -2.62
CA ASN A 113 6.67 9.26 -2.34
C ASN A 113 6.99 10.03 -1.03
N GLY A 114 5.95 10.35 -0.25
CA GLY A 114 6.05 11.10 0.99
C GLY A 114 5.99 12.63 0.81
N LEU A 115 6.15 13.13 -0.41
CA LEU A 115 6.07 14.56 -0.76
C LEU A 115 4.83 14.86 -1.58
N ASP A 116 4.41 13.91 -2.40
CA ASP A 116 3.24 14.00 -3.27
C ASP A 116 2.50 12.64 -3.30
N ALA A 117 1.28 12.62 -3.82
CA ALA A 117 0.48 11.42 -3.96
C ALA A 117 -0.39 11.47 -5.23
N ASP A 118 -0.58 10.30 -5.85
CA ASP A 118 -1.61 10.06 -6.85
C ASP A 118 -2.69 9.14 -6.26
N VAL A 119 -3.94 9.61 -6.26
CA VAL A 119 -5.11 8.84 -5.87
C VAL A 119 -5.71 8.22 -7.12
N LEU A 120 -5.73 6.90 -7.20
CA LEU A 120 -6.14 6.15 -8.37
C LEU A 120 -7.50 5.46 -8.15
N HIS A 121 -8.28 5.37 -9.22
CA HIS A 121 -9.45 4.50 -9.26
C HIS A 121 -8.98 3.04 -9.41
N GLY A 122 -9.30 2.18 -8.44
CA GLY A 122 -8.77 0.81 -8.36
C GLY A 122 -9.07 -0.06 -9.60
N LYS A 123 -10.28 0.07 -10.17
CA LYS A 123 -10.68 -0.72 -11.35
C LYS A 123 -9.98 -0.27 -12.64
N THR A 124 -9.98 1.04 -12.91
CA THR A 124 -9.48 1.61 -14.17
C THR A 124 -8.03 2.02 -14.12
N GLY A 125 -7.49 2.34 -12.95
CA GLY A 125 -6.16 2.91 -12.78
C GLY A 125 -6.06 4.39 -13.16
N SER A 126 -7.19 5.04 -13.48
CA SER A 126 -7.21 6.47 -13.77
C SER A 126 -6.91 7.28 -12.52
N ILE A 127 -6.16 8.38 -12.68
CA ILE A 127 -5.90 9.31 -11.59
C ILE A 127 -7.19 10.09 -11.30
N LEU A 128 -7.66 10.02 -10.06
CA LEU A 128 -8.82 10.75 -9.56
C LEU A 128 -8.42 12.12 -9.03
N SER A 129 -7.29 12.19 -8.33
CA SER A 129 -6.75 13.42 -7.76
C SER A 129 -5.27 13.27 -7.46
N LYS A 130 -4.58 14.40 -7.20
CA LYS A 130 -3.15 14.47 -6.88
C LYS A 130 -2.91 15.27 -5.62
N GLY A 131 -1.77 14.99 -4.96
CA GLY A 131 -1.35 15.62 -3.72
C GLY A 131 -1.77 14.84 -2.48
N LEU A 132 -0.98 14.94 -1.42
CA LEU A 132 -1.26 14.29 -0.13
C LEU A 132 -2.61 14.74 0.45
N ASP A 133 -2.96 16.01 0.25
CA ASP A 133 -4.23 16.58 0.72
C ASP A 133 -5.45 15.98 0.02
N SER A 134 -5.28 15.40 -1.16
CA SER A 134 -6.35 14.79 -1.93
C SER A 134 -6.68 13.35 -1.51
N ILE A 135 -5.86 12.75 -0.63
CA ILE A 135 -6.18 11.45 -0.04
C ILE A 135 -7.53 11.56 0.68
N PRO A 136 -8.49 10.67 0.41
CA PRO A 136 -9.85 10.80 0.93
C PRO A 136 -9.90 10.89 2.45
N HIS A 137 -10.76 11.76 2.97
CA HIS A 137 -11.17 11.69 4.38
C HIS A 137 -11.96 10.41 4.65
N ARG A 138 -11.87 9.91 5.89
CA ARG A 138 -12.55 8.68 6.33
C ARG A 138 -14.02 8.64 5.91
N GLN A 139 -14.78 9.73 6.20
CA GLN A 139 -16.20 9.77 5.87
C GLN A 139 -16.45 9.64 4.36
N ASN A 140 -15.69 10.37 3.55
CA ASN A 140 -15.83 10.31 2.10
C ASN A 140 -15.51 8.91 1.53
N LEU A 141 -14.51 8.24 2.10
CA LEU A 141 -14.18 6.87 1.71
C LEU A 141 -15.27 5.89 2.13
N LEU A 142 -15.80 6.04 3.34
CA LEU A 142 -16.89 5.22 3.86
C LEU A 142 -18.16 5.33 2.99
N ASP A 143 -18.55 6.55 2.63
CA ASP A 143 -19.72 6.79 1.78
C ASP A 143 -19.53 6.18 0.39
N ARG A 144 -18.31 6.24 -0.16
CA ARG A 144 -17.97 5.55 -1.42
C ARG A 144 -18.06 4.04 -1.29
N CYS A 145 -17.57 3.45 -0.20
CA CYS A 145 -17.64 2.00 0.02
C CYS A 145 -19.08 1.50 0.10
N ARG A 146 -19.98 2.26 0.74
CA ARG A 146 -21.40 1.92 0.84
C ARG A 146 -22.15 1.96 -0.48
N THR A 147 -21.69 2.76 -1.42
CA THR A 147 -22.29 2.89 -2.77
C THR A 147 -21.57 2.04 -3.82
N HIS A 148 -20.38 1.55 -3.50
CA HIS A 148 -19.57 0.75 -4.42
C HIS A 148 -19.94 -0.73 -4.34
N THR A 149 -20.08 -1.36 -5.51
CA THR A 149 -20.25 -2.81 -5.57
C THR A 149 -18.87 -3.48 -5.51
N ASN A 150 -18.67 -4.35 -4.54
CA ASN A 150 -17.46 -5.15 -4.40
C ASN A 150 -17.45 -6.27 -5.46
N GLU A 151 -17.08 -5.91 -6.70
CA GLU A 151 -17.02 -6.87 -7.81
C GLU A 151 -15.93 -7.92 -7.53
N PRO A 152 -16.23 -9.21 -7.58
CA PRO A 152 -15.24 -10.26 -7.38
C PRO A 152 -14.20 -10.24 -8.51
N ILE A 153 -12.96 -10.55 -8.16
CA ILE A 153 -11.86 -10.65 -9.12
C ILE A 153 -11.67 -12.12 -9.48
N SER A 154 -11.62 -12.42 -10.78
CA SER A 154 -11.44 -13.79 -11.24
C SER A 154 -10.06 -14.36 -10.84
N PRO A 155 -9.96 -15.66 -10.51
CA PRO A 155 -8.67 -16.28 -10.14
C PRO A 155 -7.59 -16.09 -11.21
N LYS A 156 -7.95 -16.17 -12.50
CA LYS A 156 -7.02 -15.89 -13.59
C LYS A 156 -6.47 -14.47 -13.57
N ARG A 157 -7.28 -13.49 -13.17
CA ARG A 157 -6.84 -12.10 -13.03
C ARG A 157 -5.90 -11.97 -11.85
N ILE A 158 -6.24 -12.56 -10.70
CA ILE A 158 -5.39 -12.55 -9.49
C ILE A 158 -4.02 -13.13 -9.82
N GLU A 159 -3.96 -14.27 -10.49
CA GLU A 159 -2.70 -14.90 -10.92
C GLU A 159 -1.86 -13.96 -11.81
N ALA A 160 -2.48 -13.30 -12.77
CA ALA A 160 -1.79 -12.35 -13.64
C ALA A 160 -1.25 -11.14 -12.85
N GLU A 161 -2.00 -10.63 -11.85
CA GLU A 161 -1.56 -9.51 -11.01
C GLU A 161 -0.45 -9.93 -10.04
N GLN A 162 -0.46 -11.16 -9.53
CA GLN A 162 0.63 -11.70 -8.71
C GLN A 162 1.96 -11.75 -9.49
N ARG A 163 1.93 -12.16 -10.75
CA ARG A 163 3.14 -12.15 -11.61
C ARG A 163 3.70 -10.74 -11.80
N ILE A 164 2.82 -9.74 -11.90
CA ILE A 164 3.25 -8.35 -12.01
C ILE A 164 3.88 -7.87 -10.71
N LEU A 165 3.27 -8.16 -9.58
CA LEU A 165 3.85 -7.86 -8.26
C LEU A 165 5.21 -8.55 -8.09
N TYR A 166 5.30 -9.80 -8.49
CA TYR A 166 6.56 -10.53 -8.40
C TYR A 166 7.67 -9.84 -9.22
N ALA A 167 7.38 -9.45 -10.47
CA ALA A 167 8.35 -8.78 -11.33
C ALA A 167 8.78 -7.41 -10.77
N TYR A 168 7.82 -6.58 -10.31
CA TYR A 168 8.11 -5.23 -9.85
C TYR A 168 8.65 -5.15 -8.42
N ASP A 169 8.11 -5.94 -7.51
CA ASP A 169 8.43 -5.83 -6.08
C ASP A 169 9.49 -6.84 -5.63
N VAL A 170 9.69 -7.96 -6.36
CA VAL A 170 10.61 -9.03 -5.97
C VAL A 170 11.84 -9.09 -6.87
N ASP A 171 11.65 -9.17 -8.20
CA ASP A 171 12.78 -9.30 -9.13
C ASP A 171 13.55 -7.97 -9.29
N ASP A 172 12.83 -6.82 -9.25
CA ASP A 172 13.43 -5.49 -9.30
C ASP A 172 13.83 -4.93 -7.92
N SER A 173 13.62 -5.72 -6.85
CA SER A 173 13.93 -5.29 -5.49
C SER A 173 15.43 -5.16 -5.25
N CYS A 174 15.81 -4.20 -4.40
CA CYS A 174 17.17 -4.17 -3.88
C CYS A 174 17.46 -5.45 -3.08
N PRO A 175 18.62 -6.10 -3.26
CA PRO A 175 19.01 -7.27 -2.44
C PRO A 175 19.03 -7.02 -0.93
N CYS A 176 19.04 -5.76 -0.51
CA CYS A 176 18.99 -5.34 0.90
C CYS A 176 17.57 -5.01 1.40
N ASP A 177 16.53 -5.19 0.58
CA ASP A 177 15.14 -4.97 0.99
C ASP A 177 14.69 -6.13 1.88
N ASP A 178 14.60 -5.89 3.18
CA ASP A 178 14.17 -6.83 4.20
C ASP A 178 12.65 -6.99 4.29
N THR A 179 11.90 -6.18 3.54
CA THR A 179 10.43 -6.29 3.45
C THR A 179 9.96 -7.42 2.55
N ILE A 180 10.90 -8.04 1.81
CA ILE A 180 10.64 -9.10 0.83
C ILE A 180 11.33 -10.39 1.26
N CYS A 181 10.55 -11.46 1.36
CA CYS A 181 11.05 -12.80 1.66
C CYS A 181 10.70 -13.75 0.50
N LYS A 182 11.72 -14.27 -0.19
CA LYS A 182 11.53 -15.35 -1.19
C LYS A 182 11.32 -16.66 -0.41
N VAL A 183 10.22 -17.34 -0.67
CA VAL A 183 9.78 -18.57 0.02
C VAL A 183 10.04 -19.78 -0.87
#